data_31774d229e8a7f1aab548782e3e76e12
#
_entry.id   31774d229e8a7f1aab548782e3e76e12
#
_cell.length_a   1.000
_cell.length_b   1.000
_cell.length_c   1.000
_cell.angle_alpha   90.00
_cell.angle_beta   90.00
_cell.angle_gamma   90.00
#
_symmetry.space_group_name_H-M   'P 1'
#
loop_
_entity.id
_entity.type
_entity.pdbx_description
1 polymer ?
#
loop_
_entity_poly.entity_id
_entity_poly.type
_entity_poly.pdbx_seq_one_letter_code
_entity_poly.pdbx_strand_id
1 'polypeptide(L)'
;YKHDWRIALYEHAFQWSFTTMLPLLVYSVWTWMESGLYHGLIWWVGLLVINIEVHAEIDNEKANELTISLFIDQILHILQIGFTIILFMIGVN
;
A
#
# COMPACT_ATOMS: atom_id res chain seq x y z
N TYR A 1 19.56 17.67 2.21
CA TYR A 1 18.41 18.11 1.42
C TYR A 1 17.83 16.99 0.56
N LYS A 2 18.71 16.31 -0.18
CA LYS A 2 18.28 15.17 -0.98
C LYS A 2 17.80 14.01 -0.12
N HIS A 3 18.37 13.87 1.06
CA HIS A 3 17.93 12.84 2.00
C HIS A 3 16.52 13.12 2.49
N ASP A 4 16.22 14.39 2.73
CA ASP A 4 14.89 14.79 3.18
C ASP A 4 13.83 14.46 2.12
N TRP A 5 14.21 14.59 0.84
CA TRP A 5 13.32 14.27 -0.25
C TRP A 5 12.91 12.80 -0.24
N ARG A 6 13.89 11.91 -0.05
CA ARG A 6 13.59 10.47 -0.01
C ARG A 6 12.77 10.09 1.21
N ILE A 7 13.13 10.67 2.36
CA ILE A 7 12.38 10.40 3.58
C ILE A 7 10.93 10.86 3.43
N ALA A 8 10.74 12.05 2.88
CA ALA A 8 9.39 12.58 2.66
C ALA A 8 8.59 11.69 1.70
N LEU A 9 9.25 11.18 0.65
CA LEU A 9 8.60 10.32 -0.32
C LEU A 9 8.11 9.03 0.31
N TYR A 10 8.95 8.37 1.10
CA TYR A 10 8.57 7.13 1.76
C TYR A 10 7.58 7.34 2.89
N GLU A 11 7.69 8.45 3.60
CA GLU A 11 6.73 8.79 4.63
C GLU A 11 5.33 8.98 4.03
N HIS A 12 5.25 9.68 2.91
CA HIS A 12 3.97 9.86 2.22
C HIS A 12 3.42 8.52 1.73
N ALA A 13 4.30 7.69 1.16
CA ALA A 13 3.89 6.37 0.66
C ALA A 13 3.39 5.49 1.81
N PHE A 14 4.04 5.55 2.96
CA PHE A 14 3.61 4.80 4.13
C PHE A 14 2.23 5.28 4.61
N GLN A 15 2.05 6.58 4.74
CA GLN A 15 0.77 7.13 5.20
C GLN A 15 -0.37 6.75 4.26
N TRP A 16 -0.13 6.87 2.98
CA TRP A 16 -1.14 6.51 1.97
C TRP A 16 -1.48 5.03 2.03
N SER A 17 -0.45 4.19 2.06
CA SER A 17 -0.64 2.74 2.07
C SER A 17 -1.32 2.27 3.34
N PHE A 18 -0.90 2.79 4.49
CA PHE A 18 -1.50 2.45 5.76
C PHE A 18 -2.98 2.82 5.78
N THR A 19 -3.28 4.05 5.34
CA THR A 19 -4.66 4.54 5.34
C THR A 19 -5.56 3.70 4.43
N THR A 20 -5.09 3.38 3.22
CA THR A 20 -5.90 2.59 2.29
C THR A 20 -6.04 1.14 2.73
N MET A 21 -5.09 0.63 3.51
CA MET A 21 -5.14 -0.74 4.00
C MET A 21 -5.74 -0.87 5.40
N LEU A 22 -6.19 0.23 5.98
CA LEU A 22 -6.77 0.21 7.32
C LEU A 22 -7.98 -0.72 7.46
N PRO A 23 -8.94 -0.72 6.51
CA PRO A 23 -10.05 -1.67 6.59
C PRO A 23 -9.59 -3.13 6.60
N LEU A 24 -8.54 -3.45 5.83
CA LEU A 24 -8.00 -4.80 5.80
C LEU A 24 -7.33 -5.15 7.13
N LEU A 25 -6.71 -4.17 7.77
CA LEU A 25 -6.13 -4.37 9.10
C LEU A 25 -7.21 -4.69 10.12
N VAL A 26 -8.31 -3.95 10.09
CA VAL A 26 -9.43 -4.20 11.00
C VAL A 26 -9.95 -5.62 10.81
N TYR A 27 -10.11 -6.04 9.56
CA TYR A 27 -10.55 -7.39 9.25
C TYR A 27 -9.56 -8.44 9.78
N SER A 28 -8.25 -8.20 9.58
CA SER A 28 -7.22 -9.12 10.03
C SER A 28 -7.19 -9.26 11.55
N VAL A 29 -7.33 -8.15 12.26
CA VAL A 29 -7.38 -8.16 13.73
C VAL A 29 -8.62 -8.89 14.20
N TRP A 30 -9.75 -8.64 13.56
CA TRP A 30 -11.01 -9.27 13.94
C TRP A 30 -10.94 -10.78 13.76
N THR A 31 -10.40 -11.27 12.64
CA THR A 31 -10.27 -12.72 12.43
C THR A 31 -9.30 -13.34 13.42
N TRP A 32 -8.25 -12.62 13.79
CA TRP A 32 -7.31 -13.09 14.79
C TRP A 32 -8.00 -13.24 16.15
N MET A 33 -8.81 -12.26 16.54
CA MET A 33 -9.51 -12.32 17.81
C MET A 33 -10.58 -13.40 17.84
N GLU A 34 -11.26 -13.62 16.72
CA GLU A 34 -12.36 -14.59 16.65
C GLU A 34 -11.87 -16.03 16.57
N SER A 35 -10.83 -16.29 15.78
CA SER A 35 -10.42 -17.66 15.49
C SER A 35 -8.97 -17.98 15.87
N GLY A 36 -8.23 -16.99 16.36
CA GLY A 36 -6.83 -17.18 16.72
C GLY A 36 -5.88 -17.27 15.53
N LEU A 37 -6.38 -17.15 14.32
CA LEU A 37 -5.55 -17.21 13.11
C LEU A 37 -4.93 -15.86 12.85
N TYR A 38 -3.61 -15.83 12.77
CA TYR A 38 -2.87 -14.58 12.59
C TYR A 38 -2.18 -14.46 11.23
N HIS A 39 -2.37 -15.43 10.35
CA HIS A 39 -1.72 -15.35 9.04
C HIS A 39 -2.22 -14.15 8.22
N GLY A 40 -3.44 -13.69 8.46
CA GLY A 40 -3.95 -12.49 7.83
C GLY A 40 -3.14 -11.26 8.19
N LEU A 41 -2.71 -11.17 9.46
CA LEU A 41 -1.87 -10.05 9.89
C LEU A 41 -0.50 -10.08 9.23
N ILE A 42 0.08 -11.26 9.13
CA ILE A 42 1.37 -11.43 8.46
C ILE A 42 1.27 -11.02 6.99
N TRP A 43 0.21 -11.48 6.32
CA TRP A 43 -0.04 -11.16 4.93
C TRP A 43 -0.27 -9.65 4.75
N TRP A 44 -1.00 -9.05 5.70
CA TRP A 44 -1.26 -7.61 5.67
C TRP A 44 0.04 -6.81 5.74
N VAL A 45 0.96 -7.18 6.63
CA VAL A 45 2.24 -6.49 6.77
C VAL A 45 3.06 -6.61 5.49
N GLY A 46 3.10 -7.81 4.89
CA GLY A 46 3.81 -8.01 3.64
C GLY A 46 3.26 -7.14 2.52
N LEU A 47 1.93 -7.09 2.41
CA LEU A 47 1.29 -6.25 1.40
C LEU A 47 1.50 -4.77 1.67
N LEU A 48 1.57 -4.37 2.94
CA LEU A 48 1.85 -2.98 3.29
C LEU A 48 3.23 -2.57 2.76
N VAL A 49 4.24 -3.41 2.98
CA VAL A 49 5.59 -3.13 2.50
C VAL A 49 5.59 -3.02 0.97
N ILE A 50 4.94 -3.95 0.28
CA ILE A 50 4.85 -3.93 -1.17
C ILE A 50 4.17 -2.64 -1.65
N ASN A 51 3.08 -2.24 -0.99
CA ASN A 51 2.36 -1.03 -1.37
C ASN A 51 3.19 0.22 -1.16
N ILE A 52 3.96 0.28 -0.09
CA ILE A 52 4.84 1.42 0.16
C ILE A 52 5.84 1.54 -0.98
N GLU A 53 6.47 0.43 -1.38
CA GLU A 53 7.45 0.45 -2.45
C GLU A 53 6.83 0.85 -3.79
N VAL A 54 5.68 0.27 -4.12
CA VAL A 54 5.00 0.57 -5.39
C VAL A 54 4.56 2.02 -5.42
N HIS A 55 3.98 2.51 -4.34
CA HIS A 55 3.50 3.89 -4.28
C HIS A 55 4.67 4.87 -4.40
N ALA A 56 5.78 4.59 -3.72
CA ALA A 56 6.96 5.43 -3.78
C ALA A 56 7.54 5.46 -5.19
N GLU A 57 7.54 4.32 -5.89
CA GLU A 57 8.02 4.26 -7.26
C GLU A 57 7.15 5.10 -8.20
N ILE A 58 5.83 5.02 -8.05
CA ILE A 58 4.92 5.80 -8.87
C ILE A 58 5.14 7.29 -8.66
N ASP A 59 5.25 7.70 -7.40
CA ASP A 59 5.47 9.10 -7.08
C ASP A 59 6.84 9.57 -7.56
N ASN A 60 7.84 8.73 -7.47
CA ASN A 60 9.18 9.05 -7.94
C ASN A 60 9.20 9.28 -9.45
N GLU A 61 8.54 8.42 -10.21
CA GLU A 61 8.44 8.57 -11.66
C GLU A 61 7.73 9.85 -12.03
N LYS A 62 6.63 10.14 -11.34
CA LYS A 62 5.85 11.36 -11.57
C LYS A 62 6.67 12.60 -11.31
N ALA A 63 7.42 12.62 -10.21
CA ALA A 63 8.18 13.80 -9.80
C ALA A 63 9.38 14.04 -10.69
N ASN A 64 10.08 12.97 -11.12
CA ASN A 64 11.34 13.11 -11.82
C ASN A 64 11.18 13.21 -13.33
N GLU A 65 10.25 12.50 -13.90
CA GLU A 65 10.15 12.39 -15.36
C GLU A 65 9.01 13.19 -15.95
N LEU A 66 8.04 13.55 -15.12
CA LEU A 66 6.86 14.31 -15.56
C LEU A 66 6.14 13.62 -16.71
N THR A 67 6.32 12.32 -16.83
CA THR A 67 5.73 11.54 -17.92
C THR A 67 4.34 11.02 -17.59
N ILE A 68 3.99 11.00 -16.32
CA ILE A 68 2.72 10.47 -15.86
C ILE A 68 1.77 11.65 -15.62
N SER A 69 0.65 11.67 -16.36
CA SER A 69 -0.37 12.67 -16.17
C SER A 69 -1.13 12.41 -14.87
N LEU A 70 -1.83 13.41 -14.38
CA LEU A 70 -2.64 13.26 -13.18
C LEU A 70 -3.66 12.15 -13.34
N PHE A 71 -4.24 12.02 -14.52
CA PHE A 71 -5.23 11.00 -14.79
C PHE A 71 -4.64 9.59 -14.66
N ILE A 72 -3.47 9.38 -15.27
CA ILE A 72 -2.79 8.08 -15.22
C ILE A 72 -2.34 7.78 -13.79
N ASP A 73 -1.86 8.80 -13.07
CA ASP A 73 -1.47 8.66 -11.67
C ASP A 73 -2.64 8.15 -10.82
N GLN A 74 -3.81 8.72 -11.02
CA GLN A 74 -5.01 8.30 -10.31
C GLN A 74 -5.39 6.86 -10.64
N ILE A 75 -5.33 6.49 -11.93
CA ILE A 75 -5.64 5.13 -12.36
C ILE A 75 -4.67 4.14 -11.74
N LEU A 76 -3.38 4.46 -11.72
CA LEU A 76 -2.38 3.56 -11.14
C LEU A 76 -2.63 3.31 -9.66
N HIS A 77 -3.03 4.34 -8.92
CA HIS A 77 -3.34 4.18 -7.50
C HIS A 77 -4.60 3.34 -7.28
N ILE A 78 -5.61 3.53 -8.11
CA ILE A 78 -6.83 2.74 -8.02
C ILE A 78 -6.54 1.27 -8.33
N LEU A 79 -5.73 1.01 -9.36
CA LEU A 79 -5.32 -0.34 -9.70
C LEU A 79 -4.50 -0.98 -8.57
N GLN A 80 -3.65 -0.19 -7.93
CA GLN A 80 -2.86 -0.67 -6.80
C GLN A 80 -3.77 -1.11 -5.65
N ILE A 81 -4.77 -0.31 -5.32
CA ILE A 81 -5.71 -0.65 -4.26
C ILE A 81 -6.47 -1.93 -4.60
N GLY A 82 -6.99 -2.02 -5.82
CA GLY A 82 -7.74 -3.20 -6.26
C GLY A 82 -6.89 -4.46 -6.24
N PHE A 83 -5.66 -4.35 -6.72
CA PHE A 83 -4.72 -5.46 -6.74
C PHE A 83 -4.39 -5.93 -5.33
N THR A 84 -4.20 -4.97 -4.41
CA THR A 84 -3.92 -5.27 -3.01
C THR A 84 -5.08 -6.04 -2.37
N ILE A 85 -6.29 -5.61 -2.62
CA ILE A 85 -7.47 -6.28 -2.08
C ILE A 85 -7.56 -7.71 -2.60
N ILE A 86 -7.34 -7.90 -3.89
CA ILE A 86 -7.39 -9.24 -4.50
C ILE A 86 -6.33 -10.14 -3.89
N LEU A 87 -5.09 -9.65 -3.78
CA LEU A 87 -4.00 -10.42 -3.20
C LEU A 87 -4.27 -10.76 -1.75
N PHE A 88 -4.82 -9.82 -1.00
CA PHE A 88 -5.15 -10.05 0.40
C PHE A 88 -6.21 -11.15 0.54
N MET A 89 -7.24 -11.09 -0.28
CA MET A 89 -8.32 -12.09 -0.24
C MET A 89 -7.79 -13.49 -0.58
N ILE A 90 -6.90 -13.58 -1.57
CA ILE A 90 -6.28 -14.85 -1.94
C ILE A 90 -5.41 -15.37 -0.80
N GLY A 91 -4.61 -14.49 -0.19
CA GLY A 91 -3.70 -14.89 0.87
C GLY A 91 -4.40 -15.31 2.16
N VAL A 92 -5.54 -14.71 2.46
CA VAL A 92 -6.30 -15.01 3.67
C VAL A 92 -7.08 -16.31 3.52
N ASN A 93 -7.53 -16.61 2.33
CA ASN A 93 -8.28 -17.83 2.05
C ASN A 93 -7.35 -18.97 1.67
#